data_f9b499461af8bcab47ef7996f70c69c8
#
_entry.id   f9b499461af8bcab47ef7996f70c69c8
#
_cell.length_a   1.000
_cell.length_b   1.000
_cell.length_c   1.000
_cell.angle_alpha   90.00
_cell.angle_beta   90.00
_cell.angle_gamma   90.00
#
_symmetry.space_group_name_H-M   'P 1'
#
loop_
_entity.id
_entity.type
_entity.pdbx_description
1 polymer ?
#
loop_
_entity_poly.entity_id
_entity_poly.type
_entity_poly.pdbx_seq_one_letter_code
_entity_poly.pdbx_strand_id
1 'polypeptide(L)'
;YLFTDISRSFLNEAQERFKKYPWVKFGLYDINIDYWKQDIPTSYFDVILCNNVLHNANNEVKVLGQFKEIAAPNGNLIIIDATGNNYALMTSIEFLNGLNGVEDFRAENEQIFLQQDQWNKLFKKSDIELLAAFPEEDSTLKVI
;
A
#
# COMPACT_ATOMS: atom_id res chain seq x y z
N TYR A 1 7.90 11.91 -11.16
CA TYR A 1 6.93 11.31 -10.21
C TYR A 1 5.82 10.64 -11.00
N LEU A 2 5.53 9.36 -10.71
CA LEU A 2 4.40 8.63 -11.26
C LEU A 2 3.31 8.54 -10.17
N PHE A 3 2.20 9.22 -10.38
CA PHE A 3 1.01 9.13 -9.53
C PHE A 3 0.10 8.03 -10.08
N THR A 4 -0.26 7.07 -9.25
CA THR A 4 -1.09 5.93 -9.67
C THR A 4 -2.29 5.77 -8.77
N ASP A 5 -3.39 5.29 -9.35
CA ASP A 5 -4.60 4.88 -8.65
C ASP A 5 -5.35 3.85 -9.50
N ILE A 6 -6.20 3.05 -8.88
CA ILE A 6 -7.12 2.14 -9.57
C ILE A 6 -8.32 2.90 -10.16
N SER A 7 -8.65 4.06 -9.60
CA SER A 7 -9.80 4.90 -10.00
C SER A 7 -9.41 5.92 -11.07
N ARG A 8 -10.02 5.83 -12.24
CA ARG A 8 -9.90 6.85 -13.29
C ARG A 8 -10.40 8.23 -12.84
N SER A 9 -11.42 8.27 -11.98
CA SER A 9 -11.95 9.54 -11.46
C SER A 9 -10.90 10.26 -10.62
N PHE A 10 -10.25 9.57 -9.69
CA PHE A 10 -9.17 10.15 -8.88
C PHE A 10 -7.97 10.58 -9.71
N LEU A 11 -7.62 9.81 -10.75
CA LEU A 11 -6.56 10.21 -11.68
C LEU A 11 -6.90 11.49 -12.43
N ASN A 12 -8.14 11.63 -12.91
CA ASN A 12 -8.57 12.85 -13.60
C ASN A 12 -8.54 14.08 -12.69
N GLU A 13 -9.02 13.94 -11.46
CA GLU A 13 -8.94 15.00 -10.45
C GLU A 13 -7.49 15.38 -10.11
N ALA A 14 -6.62 14.38 -9.95
CA ALA A 14 -5.20 14.59 -9.71
C ALA A 14 -4.52 15.31 -10.90
N GLN A 15 -4.84 14.93 -12.14
CA GLN A 15 -4.32 15.58 -13.33
C GLN A 15 -4.69 17.07 -13.37
N GLU A 16 -5.94 17.42 -13.11
CA GLU A 16 -6.37 18.82 -13.05
C GLU A 16 -5.68 19.58 -11.89
N ARG A 17 -5.59 18.96 -10.72
CA ARG A 17 -4.98 19.57 -9.54
C ARG A 17 -3.49 19.83 -9.73
N PHE A 18 -2.78 18.92 -10.37
CA PHE A 18 -1.33 18.95 -10.51
C PHE A 18 -0.86 19.36 -11.93
N LYS A 19 -1.74 19.85 -12.79
CA LYS A 19 -1.41 20.22 -14.18
C LYS A 19 -0.26 21.22 -14.36
N LYS A 20 0.03 22.03 -13.34
CA LYS A 20 1.16 22.96 -13.32
C LYS A 20 2.52 22.29 -13.12
N TYR A 21 2.56 20.99 -12.80
CA TYR A 21 3.77 20.23 -12.56
C TYR A 21 4.03 19.22 -13.70
N PRO A 22 4.74 19.61 -14.76
CA PRO A 22 4.89 18.78 -15.97
C PRO A 22 5.69 17.50 -15.75
N TRP A 23 6.41 17.38 -14.64
CA TRP A 23 7.17 16.20 -14.23
C TRP A 23 6.32 15.14 -13.54
N VAL A 24 5.05 15.42 -13.21
CA VAL A 24 4.12 14.43 -12.68
C VAL A 24 3.48 13.68 -13.84
N LYS A 25 3.63 12.37 -13.84
CA LYS A 25 2.95 11.42 -14.74
C LYS A 25 1.82 10.73 -14.00
N PHE A 26 0.83 10.25 -14.72
CA PHE A 26 -0.35 9.60 -14.15
C PHE A 26 -0.59 8.27 -14.85
N GLY A 27 -0.95 7.23 -14.09
CA GLY A 27 -1.22 5.90 -14.62
C GLY A 27 -2.21 5.11 -13.78
N LEU A 28 -2.98 4.25 -14.43
CA LEU A 28 -3.73 3.24 -13.71
C LEU A 28 -2.77 2.19 -13.17
N TYR A 29 -2.96 1.80 -11.92
CA TYR A 29 -2.22 0.72 -11.31
C TYR A 29 -3.07 0.03 -10.24
N ASP A 30 -3.26 -1.27 -10.41
CA ASP A 30 -3.90 -2.16 -9.43
C ASP A 30 -2.82 -3.05 -8.80
N ILE A 31 -2.60 -2.92 -7.50
CA ILE A 31 -1.59 -3.70 -6.77
C ILE A 31 -1.87 -5.21 -6.79
N ASN A 32 -3.11 -5.63 -7.07
CA ASN A 32 -3.52 -7.02 -7.12
C ASN A 32 -3.26 -7.67 -8.49
N ILE A 33 -2.92 -6.87 -9.50
CA ILE A 33 -2.54 -7.34 -10.83
C ILE A 33 -1.02 -7.29 -10.95
N ASP A 34 -0.45 -8.28 -11.63
CA ASP A 34 0.99 -8.33 -11.86
C ASP A 34 1.47 -7.06 -12.57
N TYR A 35 2.52 -6.41 -12.05
CA TYR A 35 3.00 -5.10 -12.51
C TYR A 35 3.41 -5.10 -13.99
N TRP A 36 3.98 -6.22 -14.51
CA TRP A 36 4.39 -6.33 -15.93
C TRP A 36 3.22 -6.35 -16.91
N LYS A 37 1.99 -6.54 -16.44
CA LYS A 37 0.76 -6.42 -17.24
C LYS A 37 0.22 -4.98 -17.27
N GLN A 38 0.88 -4.06 -16.58
CA GLN A 38 0.40 -2.69 -16.35
C GLN A 38 1.43 -1.63 -16.77
N ASP A 39 2.38 -2.00 -17.64
CA ASP A 39 3.44 -1.11 -18.15
C ASP A 39 4.31 -0.46 -17.04
N ILE A 40 4.45 -1.11 -15.89
CA ILE A 40 5.31 -0.67 -14.79
C ILE A 40 6.70 -1.28 -14.99
N PRO A 41 7.76 -0.45 -15.07
CA PRO A 41 9.13 -0.94 -15.29
C PRO A 41 9.71 -1.61 -14.04
N THR A 42 10.57 -2.59 -14.25
CA THR A 42 11.39 -3.24 -13.22
C THR A 42 12.57 -2.36 -12.81
N SER A 43 12.98 -2.44 -11.54
CA SER A 43 14.21 -1.82 -11.00
C SER A 43 14.33 -0.33 -11.35
N TYR A 44 13.24 0.39 -11.22
CA TYR A 44 13.13 1.76 -11.75
C TYR A 44 12.88 2.82 -10.67
N PHE A 45 12.10 2.51 -9.63
CA PHE A 45 11.65 3.50 -8.67
C PHE A 45 12.58 3.59 -7.46
N ASP A 46 13.20 4.73 -7.22
CA ASP A 46 14.02 4.99 -6.01
C ASP A 46 13.17 5.06 -4.75
N VAL A 47 11.91 5.50 -4.88
CA VAL A 47 10.94 5.56 -3.79
C VAL A 47 9.58 5.09 -4.27
N ILE A 48 8.98 4.17 -3.53
CA ILE A 48 7.58 3.74 -3.69
C ILE A 48 6.82 4.22 -2.46
N LEU A 49 5.77 5.02 -2.66
CA LEU A 49 4.92 5.53 -1.59
C LEU A 49 3.53 4.91 -1.69
N CYS A 50 3.13 4.18 -0.66
CA CYS A 50 1.78 3.64 -0.50
C CYS A 50 1.06 4.37 0.62
N ASN A 51 -0.02 5.08 0.30
CA ASN A 51 -0.83 5.79 1.27
C ASN A 51 -2.25 5.25 1.28
N ASN A 52 -2.63 4.54 2.34
CA ASN A 52 -3.92 3.85 2.50
C ASN A 52 -4.23 2.92 1.32
N VAL A 53 -3.30 2.05 0.96
CA VAL A 53 -3.39 1.17 -0.21
C VAL A 53 -3.25 -0.30 0.16
N LEU A 54 -2.28 -0.64 1.02
CA LEU A 54 -1.90 -2.05 1.22
C LEU A 54 -2.97 -2.89 1.90
N HIS A 55 -3.83 -2.30 2.72
CA HIS A 55 -4.97 -3.02 3.28
C HIS A 55 -5.95 -3.56 2.20
N ASN A 56 -5.91 -3.02 0.97
CA ASN A 56 -6.68 -3.51 -0.17
C ASN A 56 -5.98 -4.63 -0.97
N ALA A 57 -4.78 -5.05 -0.56
CA ALA A 57 -4.08 -6.15 -1.22
C ALA A 57 -4.82 -7.48 -0.99
N ASN A 58 -4.99 -8.27 -2.04
CA ASN A 58 -5.50 -9.64 -1.89
C ASN A 58 -4.48 -10.52 -1.15
N ASN A 59 -3.19 -10.27 -1.42
CA ASN A 59 -2.08 -10.96 -0.76
C ASN A 59 -0.91 -9.98 -0.57
N GLU A 60 -0.68 -9.56 0.66
CA GLU A 60 0.33 -8.55 0.98
C GLU A 60 1.77 -9.02 0.69
N VAL A 61 2.07 -10.31 0.90
CA VAL A 61 3.39 -10.87 0.57
C VAL A 61 3.66 -10.77 -0.93
N LYS A 62 2.66 -11.07 -1.75
CA LYS A 62 2.76 -10.97 -3.21
C LYS A 62 2.99 -9.51 -3.63
N VAL A 63 2.22 -8.59 -3.08
CA VAL A 63 2.35 -7.15 -3.41
C VAL A 63 3.71 -6.60 -2.99
N LEU A 64 4.19 -6.92 -1.79
CA LEU A 64 5.53 -6.52 -1.35
C LEU A 64 6.63 -7.13 -2.25
N GLY A 65 6.45 -8.37 -2.70
CA GLY A 65 7.34 -8.98 -3.69
C GLY A 65 7.38 -8.18 -4.99
N GLN A 66 6.24 -7.77 -5.52
CA GLN A 66 6.17 -6.93 -6.72
C GLN A 66 6.86 -5.57 -6.50
N PHE A 67 6.68 -4.95 -5.32
CA PHE A 67 7.35 -3.69 -5.01
C PHE A 67 8.88 -3.82 -4.98
N LYS A 68 9.41 -4.94 -4.47
CA LYS A 68 10.86 -5.22 -4.56
C LYS A 68 11.35 -5.31 -6.01
N GLU A 69 10.56 -5.91 -6.90
CA GLU A 69 10.95 -6.06 -8.30
C GLU A 69 10.94 -4.73 -9.07
N ILE A 70 10.01 -3.81 -8.76
CA ILE A 70 9.93 -2.51 -9.42
C ILE A 70 10.82 -1.44 -8.76
N ALA A 71 11.22 -1.63 -7.51
CA ALA A 71 12.16 -0.75 -6.82
C ALA A 71 13.55 -0.82 -7.46
N ALA A 72 14.21 0.32 -7.59
CA ALA A 72 15.62 0.39 -7.96
C ALA A 72 16.50 -0.25 -6.86
N PRO A 73 17.74 -0.66 -7.17
CA PRO A 73 18.69 -1.09 -6.14
C PRO A 73 18.83 -0.04 -5.04
N ASN A 74 18.65 -0.45 -3.79
CA ASN A 74 18.57 0.43 -2.60
C ASN A 74 17.39 1.42 -2.60
N GLY A 75 16.35 1.14 -3.38
CA GLY A 75 15.10 1.89 -3.34
C GLY A 75 14.39 1.76 -2.00
N ASN A 76 13.56 2.74 -1.66
CA ASN A 76 12.85 2.81 -0.40
C ASN A 76 11.35 2.61 -0.59
N LEU A 77 10.72 1.87 0.32
CA LEU A 77 9.28 1.72 0.39
C LEU A 77 8.77 2.50 1.61
N ILE A 78 7.85 3.43 1.38
CA ILE A 78 7.17 4.21 2.41
C ILE A 78 5.72 3.76 2.45
N ILE A 79 5.29 3.27 3.59
CA ILE A 79 3.91 2.80 3.81
C ILE A 79 3.26 3.70 4.86
N ILE A 80 2.11 4.26 4.51
CA ILE A 80 1.22 4.99 5.41
C ILE A 80 -0.11 4.25 5.37
N ASP A 81 -0.43 3.52 6.42
CA ASP A 81 -1.66 2.72 6.50
C ASP A 81 -2.20 2.69 7.93
N ALA A 82 -3.48 2.39 8.08
CA ALA A 82 -4.08 2.19 9.39
C ALA A 82 -3.51 0.93 10.05
N THR A 83 -3.32 0.98 11.35
CA THR A 83 -2.88 -0.17 12.14
C THR A 83 -3.96 -0.54 13.14
N GLY A 84 -4.31 -1.83 13.19
CA GLY A 84 -5.29 -2.35 14.11
C GLY A 84 -6.75 -2.05 13.76
N ASN A 85 -7.63 -2.61 14.54
CA ASN A 85 -9.06 -2.52 14.31
C ASN A 85 -9.62 -1.18 14.81
N ASN A 86 -9.90 -0.27 13.91
CA ASN A 86 -10.75 0.89 14.17
C ASN A 86 -12.18 0.52 13.77
N TYR A 87 -13.03 0.19 14.73
CA TYR A 87 -14.39 -0.30 14.46
C TYR A 87 -15.26 0.70 13.68
N ALA A 88 -15.08 2.00 13.89
CA ALA A 88 -15.81 3.01 13.13
C ALA A 88 -15.39 3.04 11.66
N LEU A 89 -14.10 2.92 11.38
CA LEU A 89 -13.55 2.83 10.04
C LEU A 89 -13.93 1.50 9.37
N MET A 90 -13.85 0.39 10.11
CA MET A 90 -14.22 -0.93 9.61
C MET A 90 -15.67 -1.01 9.16
N THR A 91 -16.61 -0.41 9.88
CA THR A 91 -18.02 -0.36 9.48
C THR A 91 -18.19 0.27 8.09
N SER A 92 -17.41 1.31 7.76
CA SER A 92 -17.45 1.95 6.44
C SER A 92 -16.79 1.10 5.35
N ILE A 93 -15.68 0.42 5.67
CA ILE A 93 -14.90 -0.38 4.72
C ILE A 93 -15.64 -1.67 4.35
N GLU A 94 -16.29 -2.32 5.33
CA GLU A 94 -17.09 -3.53 5.06
C GLU A 94 -18.24 -3.29 4.07
N PHE A 95 -18.82 -2.10 4.07
CA PHE A 95 -19.82 -1.71 3.06
C PHE A 95 -19.22 -1.49 1.66
N LEU A 96 -17.91 -1.27 1.55
CA LEU A 96 -17.24 -1.15 0.25
C LEU A 96 -16.85 -2.52 -0.28
N ASN A 97 -15.77 -3.10 0.20
CA ASN A 97 -15.27 -4.38 -0.27
C ASN A 97 -14.95 -5.38 0.88
N GLY A 98 -14.76 -4.88 2.10
CA GLY A 98 -14.40 -5.70 3.25
C GLY A 98 -13.20 -6.60 3.00
N LEU A 99 -13.34 -7.89 3.33
CA LEU A 99 -12.34 -8.92 3.09
C LEU A 99 -12.53 -9.66 1.75
N ASN A 100 -13.37 -9.15 0.85
CA ASN A 100 -13.59 -9.79 -0.44
C ASN A 100 -12.30 -9.84 -1.28
N GLY A 101 -11.89 -11.03 -1.67
CA GLY A 101 -10.68 -11.26 -2.46
C GLY A 101 -9.38 -11.36 -1.64
N VAL A 102 -9.43 -11.22 -0.31
CA VAL A 102 -8.25 -11.46 0.54
C VAL A 102 -7.92 -12.95 0.57
N GLU A 103 -6.68 -13.29 0.24
CA GLU A 103 -6.19 -14.65 0.06
C GLU A 103 -5.10 -15.04 1.10
N ASP A 104 -4.82 -14.16 2.05
CA ASP A 104 -3.82 -14.38 3.10
C ASP A 104 -4.46 -14.57 4.48
N PHE A 105 -3.65 -14.65 5.53
CA PHE A 105 -4.08 -14.93 6.91
C PHE A 105 -5.12 -13.93 7.46
N ARG A 106 -5.28 -12.76 6.85
CA ARG A 106 -6.31 -11.78 7.25
C ARG A 106 -7.72 -12.31 7.04
N ALA A 107 -7.95 -13.12 5.99
CA ALA A 107 -9.24 -13.76 5.73
C ALA A 107 -9.63 -14.72 6.88
N GLU A 108 -8.67 -15.51 7.38
CA GLU A 108 -8.89 -16.44 8.50
C GLU A 108 -9.14 -15.73 9.82
N ASN A 109 -8.54 -14.56 10.01
CA ASN A 109 -8.64 -13.76 11.24
C ASN A 109 -9.72 -12.67 11.19
N GLU A 110 -10.47 -12.58 10.10
CA GLU A 110 -11.46 -11.52 9.87
C GLU A 110 -10.86 -10.12 10.10
N GLN A 111 -9.63 -9.89 9.60
CA GLN A 111 -8.83 -8.71 9.85
C GLN A 111 -8.53 -7.97 8.55
N ILE A 112 -8.80 -6.67 8.50
CA ILE A 112 -8.47 -5.80 7.35
C ILE A 112 -7.10 -5.13 7.58
N PHE A 113 -6.89 -4.53 8.72
CA PHE A 113 -5.68 -3.79 9.05
C PHE A 113 -4.73 -4.61 9.90
N LEU A 114 -3.46 -4.64 9.52
CA LEU A 114 -2.42 -5.31 10.29
C LEU A 114 -2.05 -4.53 11.55
N GLN A 115 -1.77 -5.25 12.62
CA GLN A 115 -1.10 -4.72 13.79
C GLN A 115 0.39 -4.52 13.49
N GLN A 116 1.06 -3.67 14.27
CA GLN A 116 2.47 -3.36 14.04
C GLN A 116 3.39 -4.58 14.09
N ASP A 117 3.13 -5.53 14.98
CA ASP A 117 3.90 -6.78 15.08
C ASP A 117 3.68 -7.68 13.86
N GLN A 118 2.48 -7.63 13.25
CA GLN A 118 2.18 -8.36 12.01
C GLN A 118 2.91 -7.74 10.82
N TRP A 119 2.98 -6.41 10.74
CA TRP A 119 3.80 -5.69 9.77
C TRP A 119 5.28 -6.10 9.87
N ASN A 120 5.83 -6.14 11.08
CA ASN A 120 7.21 -6.56 11.31
C ASN A 120 7.48 -7.99 10.83
N LYS A 121 6.54 -8.91 11.08
CA LYS A 121 6.63 -10.30 10.60
C LYS A 121 6.54 -10.37 9.07
N LEU A 122 5.66 -9.56 8.48
CA LEU A 122 5.46 -9.50 7.04
C LEU A 122 6.71 -8.99 6.32
N PHE A 123 7.32 -7.90 6.79
CA PHE A 123 8.57 -7.37 6.23
C PHE A 123 9.69 -8.38 6.31
N LYS A 124 9.85 -9.02 7.47
CA LYS A 124 10.86 -10.08 7.65
C LYS A 124 10.64 -11.26 6.69
N LYS A 125 9.39 -11.69 6.50
CA LYS A 125 9.02 -12.76 5.56
C LYS A 125 9.30 -12.36 4.10
N SER A 126 9.14 -11.09 3.78
CA SER A 126 9.35 -10.52 2.44
C SER A 126 10.79 -10.08 2.21
N ASP A 127 11.71 -10.32 3.18
CA ASP A 127 13.10 -9.87 3.11
C ASP A 127 13.19 -8.35 2.82
N ILE A 128 12.45 -7.57 3.62
CA ILE A 128 12.44 -6.11 3.61
C ILE A 128 12.94 -5.63 4.97
N GLU A 129 13.97 -4.80 4.97
CA GLU A 129 14.50 -4.19 6.19
C GLU A 129 13.62 -3.01 6.62
N LEU A 130 13.14 -3.03 7.86
CA LEU A 130 12.42 -1.91 8.45
C LEU A 130 13.42 -0.89 9.00
N LEU A 131 13.50 0.27 8.35
CA LEU A 131 14.40 1.35 8.76
C LEU A 131 13.81 2.23 9.87
N ALA A 132 12.50 2.49 9.82
CA ALA A 132 11.79 3.30 10.82
C ALA A 132 10.31 2.97 10.83
N ALA A 133 9.66 3.12 11.97
CA ALA A 133 8.22 3.03 12.14
C ALA A 133 7.71 4.20 13.01
N PHE A 134 6.60 4.80 12.61
CA PHE A 134 5.95 5.89 13.34
C PHE A 134 4.45 5.63 13.40
N PRO A 135 3.78 5.94 14.53
CA PRO A 135 4.36 6.37 15.80
C PRO A 135 5.17 5.25 16.47
N GLU A 136 6.14 5.63 17.30
CA GLU A 136 6.91 4.67 18.11
C GLU A 136 5.98 3.90 19.07
N GLU A 137 6.42 2.71 19.52
CA GLU A 137 5.57 1.81 20.34
C GLU A 137 4.94 2.44 21.57
N ASP A 138 5.63 3.36 22.23
CA ASP A 138 5.16 4.05 23.44
C ASP A 138 4.46 5.40 23.16
N SER A 139 4.18 5.71 21.90
CA SER A 139 3.58 7.00 21.52
C SER A 139 2.09 7.03 21.86
N THR A 140 1.64 8.15 22.47
CA THR A 140 0.21 8.42 22.69
C THR A 140 -0.59 8.63 21.41
N LEU A 141 0.07 8.78 20.24
CA LEU A 141 -0.57 8.92 18.94
C LEU A 141 -1.15 7.62 18.38
N LYS A 142 -0.91 6.47 19.04
CA LYS A 142 -1.52 5.18 18.64
C LYS A 142 -3.04 5.11 18.81
N VAL A 143 -3.66 6.10 19.39
CA VAL A 143 -5.09 6.09 19.79
C VAL A 143 -5.97 6.93 18.84
N ILE A 144 -5.44 7.36 17.71
CA ILE A 144 -6.22 8.12 16.74
C ILE A 144 -6.85 7.21 15.70
#